data_7c463eeda7aad9fc7790181d0c709e1f
#
_entry.id   7c463eeda7aad9fc7790181d0c709e1f
#
_cell.length_a   1.000
_cell.length_b   1.000
_cell.length_c   1.000
_cell.angle_alpha   90.00
_cell.angle_beta   90.00
_cell.angle_gamma   90.00
#
_symmetry.space_group_name_H-M   'P 1'
#
loop_
_entity.id
_entity.type
_entity.pdbx_description
1 polymer ?
#
loop_
_entity_poly.entity_id
_entity_poly.type
_entity_poly.pdbx_seq_one_letter_code
_entity_poly.pdbx_strand_id
1 'polypeptide(L)'
;MQRFTDRVVIVTGAGSGIGEATARRFSQEGAHVVLAGDTKAKLERVAADLPPERTLVKVADVSSYKQVQALVAATVKRFGALHVLFNNAGIAVEGTVTEAPFDGWGKTMATNIGGVFHGCRAAMPHLIASRGCIVNTGSVSGLGGDWGMGFYNASKGAIVNFTKALALDHGKDGVRVNAVCPSLTFTPMTEDMKSNRKLMAKFRERIPLGRGAEPSEIAAVVAFLASDDASFVSGVALPVDGGLMASNGQPNMA
;
A
#
# COMPACT_ATOMS: atom_id res chain seq x y z
N MET A 1 17.60 7.42 11.78
CA MET A 1 16.52 8.00 12.61
C MET A 1 15.64 6.84 13.07
N GLN A 2 15.28 6.77 14.36
CA GLN A 2 14.54 5.64 14.96
C GLN A 2 13.09 6.07 15.30
N ARG A 3 12.33 6.42 14.24
CA ARG A 3 10.95 6.98 14.42
C ARG A 3 9.92 5.97 14.91
N PHE A 4 10.21 4.67 14.80
CA PHE A 4 9.25 3.60 15.09
C PHE A 4 9.71 2.66 16.20
N THR A 5 10.63 3.10 17.07
CA THR A 5 11.00 2.31 18.25
C THR A 5 9.77 1.92 19.04
N ASP A 6 9.63 0.63 19.35
CA ASP A 6 8.48 0.01 20.06
C ASP A 6 7.12 0.12 19.35
N ARG A 7 7.08 0.62 18.12
CA ARG A 7 5.85 0.63 17.30
C ARG A 7 5.68 -0.71 16.58
N VAL A 8 4.47 -1.23 16.60
CA VAL A 8 4.10 -2.48 15.92
C VAL A 8 3.39 -2.16 14.62
N VAL A 9 3.90 -2.70 13.52
CA VAL A 9 3.45 -2.40 12.15
C VAL A 9 3.05 -3.68 11.44
N ILE A 10 1.86 -3.74 10.85
CA ILE A 10 1.48 -4.77 9.88
C ILE A 10 1.69 -4.22 8.47
N VAL A 11 2.38 -4.97 7.62
CA VAL A 11 2.55 -4.70 6.19
C VAL A 11 1.94 -5.84 5.39
N THR A 12 0.87 -5.57 4.64
CA THR A 12 0.29 -6.56 3.71
C THR A 12 0.98 -6.50 2.34
N GLY A 13 1.08 -7.65 1.65
CA GLY A 13 1.88 -7.75 0.44
C GLY A 13 3.37 -7.52 0.68
N ALA A 14 3.88 -7.91 1.87
CA ALA A 14 5.24 -7.64 2.32
C ALA A 14 6.33 -8.47 1.63
N GLY A 15 5.95 -9.43 0.77
CA GLY A 15 6.89 -10.36 0.14
C GLY A 15 7.64 -9.79 -1.07
N SER A 16 7.28 -8.61 -1.58
CA SER A 16 7.95 -8.00 -2.74
C SER A 16 7.62 -6.52 -2.91
N GLY A 17 8.34 -5.85 -3.79
CA GLY A 17 8.05 -4.49 -4.27
C GLY A 17 7.90 -3.45 -3.15
N ILE A 18 6.84 -2.64 -3.21
CA ILE A 18 6.58 -1.57 -2.25
C ILE A 18 6.41 -2.13 -0.82
N GLY A 19 5.70 -3.28 -0.68
CA GLY A 19 5.49 -3.90 0.63
C GLY A 19 6.80 -4.34 1.29
N GLU A 20 7.67 -5.02 0.56
CA GLU A 20 9.00 -5.42 1.02
C GLU A 20 9.84 -4.20 1.41
N ALA A 21 9.94 -3.20 0.52
CA ALA A 21 10.71 -1.98 0.79
C ALA A 21 10.20 -1.24 2.03
N THR A 22 8.87 -1.19 2.21
CA THR A 22 8.25 -0.56 3.38
C THR A 22 8.51 -1.34 4.67
N ALA A 23 8.42 -2.67 4.62
CA ALA A 23 8.73 -3.52 5.78
C ALA A 23 10.19 -3.35 6.23
N ARG A 24 11.13 -3.34 5.27
CA ARG A 24 12.55 -3.07 5.53
C ARG A 24 12.75 -1.68 6.12
N ARG A 25 12.08 -0.66 5.59
CA ARG A 25 12.17 0.71 6.09
C ARG A 25 11.67 0.83 7.53
N PHE A 26 10.52 0.25 7.87
CA PHE A 26 10.02 0.24 9.24
C PHE A 26 10.95 -0.50 10.19
N SER A 27 11.48 -1.65 9.79
CA SER A 27 12.46 -2.41 10.60
C SER A 27 13.74 -1.63 10.86
N GLN A 28 14.29 -0.95 9.83
CA GLN A 28 15.46 -0.08 9.95
C GLN A 28 15.24 1.09 10.90
N GLU A 29 14.00 1.57 11.00
CA GLU A 29 13.61 2.66 11.89
C GLU A 29 13.08 2.19 13.26
N GLY A 30 13.33 0.93 13.63
CA GLY A 30 13.12 0.40 14.98
C GLY A 30 11.80 -0.33 15.24
N ALA A 31 10.92 -0.46 14.23
CA ALA A 31 9.62 -1.09 14.41
C ALA A 31 9.69 -2.61 14.66
N HIS A 32 8.67 -3.13 15.35
CA HIS A 32 8.26 -4.53 15.25
C HIS A 32 7.43 -4.68 13.99
N VAL A 33 7.86 -5.55 13.06
CA VAL A 33 7.24 -5.66 11.73
C VAL A 33 6.58 -7.02 11.53
N VAL A 34 5.31 -7.01 11.14
CA VAL A 34 4.57 -8.20 10.74
C VAL A 34 4.49 -8.23 9.22
N LEU A 35 5.16 -9.22 8.63
CA LEU A 35 5.18 -9.47 7.20
C LEU A 35 3.97 -10.34 6.84
N ALA A 36 2.98 -9.78 6.15
CA ALA A 36 1.78 -10.49 5.72
C ALA A 36 1.68 -10.60 4.20
N GLY A 37 1.20 -11.72 3.70
CA GLY A 37 0.98 -12.01 2.29
C GLY A 37 0.59 -13.47 2.08
N ASP A 38 0.28 -13.85 0.86
CA ASP A 38 -0.18 -15.20 0.49
C ASP A 38 0.94 -16.21 0.25
N THR A 39 2.15 -15.75 -0.04
CA THR A 39 3.28 -16.59 -0.46
C THR A 39 4.34 -16.69 0.64
N LYS A 40 4.30 -17.76 1.42
CA LYS A 40 5.20 -18.00 2.56
C LYS A 40 6.67 -17.80 2.24
N ALA A 41 7.18 -18.41 1.17
CA ALA A 41 8.58 -18.34 0.79
C ALA A 41 9.07 -16.90 0.52
N LYS A 42 8.22 -16.03 -0.09
CA LYS A 42 8.56 -14.63 -0.30
C LYS A 42 8.67 -13.86 1.02
N LEU A 43 7.77 -14.13 1.97
CA LEU A 43 7.81 -13.49 3.29
C LEU A 43 9.02 -13.94 4.09
N GLU A 44 9.35 -15.23 4.09
CA GLU A 44 10.52 -15.78 4.79
C GLU A 44 11.84 -15.25 4.22
N ARG A 45 11.92 -15.08 2.89
CA ARG A 45 13.07 -14.43 2.24
C ARG A 45 13.28 -13.00 2.77
N VAL A 46 12.21 -12.22 2.90
CA VAL A 46 12.31 -10.86 3.45
C VAL A 46 12.67 -10.89 4.93
N ALA A 47 12.05 -11.80 5.70
CA ALA A 47 12.29 -11.94 7.14
C ALA A 47 13.74 -12.33 7.48
N ALA A 48 14.41 -13.10 6.61
CA ALA A 48 15.78 -13.55 6.82
C ALA A 48 16.79 -12.39 7.00
N ASP A 49 16.48 -11.22 6.44
CA ASP A 49 17.33 -10.01 6.54
C ASP A 49 16.88 -9.05 7.66
N LEU A 50 15.86 -9.41 8.45
CA LEU A 50 15.31 -8.57 9.50
C LEU A 50 15.58 -9.15 10.89
N PRO A 51 15.64 -8.32 11.96
CA PRO A 51 15.83 -8.81 13.33
C PRO A 51 14.71 -9.77 13.74
N PRO A 52 15.01 -11.04 14.06
CA PRO A 52 13.98 -12.06 14.31
C PRO A 52 13.12 -11.77 15.54
N GLU A 53 13.67 -11.12 16.56
CA GLU A 53 12.95 -10.73 17.79
C GLU A 53 11.85 -9.69 17.53
N ARG A 54 12.03 -8.86 16.49
CA ARG A 54 11.10 -7.80 16.06
C ARG A 54 10.33 -8.12 14.77
N THR A 55 10.45 -9.36 14.26
CA THR A 55 9.82 -9.76 13.01
C THR A 55 8.84 -10.92 13.23
N LEU A 56 7.65 -10.83 12.62
CA LEU A 56 6.68 -11.91 12.58
C LEU A 56 6.26 -12.16 11.12
N VAL A 57 6.38 -13.39 10.67
CA VAL A 57 5.82 -13.83 9.37
C VAL A 57 4.43 -14.41 9.60
N LYS A 58 3.42 -13.92 8.87
CA LYS A 58 2.07 -14.46 8.92
C LYS A 58 1.49 -14.58 7.50
N VAL A 59 1.34 -15.81 7.04
CA VAL A 59 0.63 -16.06 5.76
C VAL A 59 -0.84 -15.70 5.93
N ALA A 60 -1.35 -14.86 5.05
CA ALA A 60 -2.74 -14.44 5.00
C ALA A 60 -3.12 -13.94 3.61
N ASP A 61 -4.22 -14.46 3.08
CA ASP A 61 -4.92 -13.90 1.94
C ASP A 61 -5.83 -12.76 2.44
N VAL A 62 -5.58 -11.53 1.97
CA VAL A 62 -6.33 -10.35 2.39
C VAL A 62 -7.79 -10.37 1.93
N SER A 63 -8.13 -11.15 0.89
CA SER A 63 -9.51 -11.34 0.44
C SER A 63 -10.36 -12.15 1.45
N SER A 64 -9.71 -12.84 2.39
CA SER A 64 -10.35 -13.65 3.45
C SER A 64 -10.36 -12.89 4.78
N TYR A 65 -11.53 -12.38 5.20
CA TYR A 65 -11.66 -11.68 6.47
C TYR A 65 -11.19 -12.53 7.67
N LYS A 66 -11.50 -13.84 7.67
CA LYS A 66 -11.05 -14.76 8.72
C LYS A 66 -9.53 -14.82 8.84
N GLN A 67 -8.81 -14.82 7.71
CA GLN A 67 -7.34 -14.84 7.73
C GLN A 67 -6.77 -13.50 8.20
N VAL A 68 -7.39 -12.39 7.80
CA VAL A 68 -7.01 -11.04 8.26
C VAL A 68 -7.26 -10.86 9.77
N GLN A 69 -8.38 -11.36 10.30
CA GLN A 69 -8.61 -11.40 11.75
C GLN A 69 -7.52 -12.19 12.49
N ALA A 70 -7.16 -13.36 11.96
CA ALA A 70 -6.10 -14.20 12.53
C ALA A 70 -4.71 -13.53 12.44
N LEU A 71 -4.44 -12.73 11.40
CA LEU A 71 -3.24 -11.92 11.26
C LEU A 71 -3.16 -10.87 12.38
N VAL A 72 -4.21 -10.08 12.57
CA VAL A 72 -4.26 -9.04 13.61
C VAL A 72 -4.16 -9.65 15.01
N ALA A 73 -4.89 -10.74 15.28
CA ALA A 73 -4.83 -11.45 16.55
C ALA A 73 -3.43 -11.99 16.86
N ALA A 74 -2.75 -12.57 15.87
CA ALA A 74 -1.38 -13.06 16.02
C ALA A 74 -0.39 -11.90 16.30
N THR A 75 -0.59 -10.74 15.65
CA THR A 75 0.21 -9.53 15.88
C THR A 75 0.10 -9.05 17.31
N VAL A 76 -1.12 -8.87 17.80
CA VAL A 76 -1.38 -8.39 19.17
C VAL A 76 -0.91 -9.42 20.20
N LYS A 77 -1.13 -10.71 19.95
CA LYS A 77 -0.60 -11.79 20.82
C LYS A 77 0.92 -11.75 20.94
N ARG A 78 1.63 -11.47 19.85
CA ARG A 78 3.10 -11.50 19.80
C ARG A 78 3.75 -10.24 20.38
N PHE A 79 3.17 -9.07 20.10
CA PHE A 79 3.78 -7.77 20.39
C PHE A 79 2.97 -6.87 21.35
N GLY A 80 1.80 -7.29 21.79
CA GLY A 80 0.97 -6.58 22.77
C GLY A 80 0.13 -5.43 22.20
N ALA A 81 0.43 -4.91 20.99
CA ALA A 81 -0.23 -3.76 20.41
C ALA A 81 -0.23 -3.80 18.87
N LEU A 82 -0.95 -2.85 18.26
CA LEU A 82 -0.84 -2.51 16.84
C LEU A 82 -0.89 -0.99 16.70
N HIS A 83 0.11 -0.39 16.04
CA HIS A 83 0.24 1.06 15.88
C HIS A 83 0.06 1.51 14.44
N VAL A 84 0.48 0.69 13.47
CA VAL A 84 0.40 1.03 12.05
C VAL A 84 -0.12 -0.16 11.25
N LEU A 85 -1.11 0.10 10.40
CA LEU A 85 -1.53 -0.84 9.36
C LEU A 85 -1.18 -0.25 7.98
N PHE A 86 -0.30 -0.92 7.24
CA PHE A 86 -0.06 -0.62 5.83
C PHE A 86 -0.78 -1.63 4.94
N ASN A 87 -1.91 -1.22 4.37
CA ASN A 87 -2.67 -1.98 3.39
C ASN A 87 -2.05 -1.80 2.01
N ASN A 88 -1.23 -2.77 1.58
CA ASN A 88 -0.50 -2.67 0.32
C ASN A 88 -0.78 -3.83 -0.64
N ALA A 89 -1.20 -4.99 -0.15
CA ALA A 89 -1.54 -6.12 -1.01
C ALA A 89 -2.56 -5.71 -2.09
N GLY A 90 -2.30 -6.12 -3.33
CA GLY A 90 -3.16 -5.80 -4.45
C GLY A 90 -2.75 -6.51 -5.72
N ILE A 91 -3.69 -6.58 -6.67
CA ILE A 91 -3.50 -7.15 -8.00
C ILE A 91 -4.01 -6.18 -9.06
N ALA A 92 -3.57 -6.38 -10.30
CA ALA A 92 -4.07 -5.70 -11.49
C ALA A 92 -4.52 -6.74 -12.51
N VAL A 93 -5.68 -6.50 -13.12
CA VAL A 93 -6.19 -7.27 -14.26
C VAL A 93 -6.37 -6.29 -15.40
N GLU A 94 -5.64 -6.53 -16.49
CA GLU A 94 -5.62 -5.69 -17.68
C GLU A 94 -6.72 -6.10 -18.67
N GLY A 95 -7.12 -5.15 -19.51
CA GLY A 95 -8.10 -5.29 -20.59
C GLY A 95 -9.18 -4.21 -20.52
N THR A 96 -9.82 -3.96 -21.66
CA THR A 96 -11.02 -3.12 -21.72
C THR A 96 -12.18 -3.84 -21.01
N VAL A 97 -13.27 -3.13 -20.71
CA VAL A 97 -14.42 -3.73 -20.00
C VAL A 97 -15.03 -4.94 -20.72
N THR A 98 -14.87 -5.00 -22.04
CA THR A 98 -15.39 -6.09 -22.89
C THR A 98 -14.38 -7.23 -23.09
N GLU A 99 -13.08 -7.00 -22.88
CA GLU A 99 -12.00 -7.97 -23.16
C GLU A 99 -11.39 -8.55 -21.88
N ALA A 100 -11.40 -7.81 -20.78
CA ALA A 100 -10.88 -8.29 -19.50
C ALA A 100 -11.65 -9.55 -19.05
N PRO A 101 -10.98 -10.54 -18.46
CA PRO A 101 -11.64 -11.75 -17.96
C PRO A 101 -12.78 -11.40 -17.00
N PHE A 102 -13.97 -11.98 -17.22
CA PHE A 102 -15.18 -11.66 -16.45
C PHE A 102 -14.98 -11.83 -14.92
N ASP A 103 -14.28 -12.87 -14.51
CA ASP A 103 -13.94 -13.16 -13.10
C ASP A 103 -12.88 -12.21 -12.53
N GLY A 104 -12.16 -11.49 -13.40
CA GLY A 104 -11.14 -10.50 -13.01
C GLY A 104 -11.69 -9.35 -12.18
N TRP A 105 -12.95 -8.93 -12.45
CA TRP A 105 -13.65 -7.94 -11.62
C TRP A 105 -13.73 -8.39 -10.17
N GLY A 106 -14.33 -9.58 -9.94
CA GLY A 106 -14.51 -10.12 -8.59
C GLY A 106 -13.19 -10.30 -7.84
N LYS A 107 -12.17 -10.83 -8.51
CA LYS A 107 -10.82 -11.02 -7.94
C LYS A 107 -10.17 -9.69 -7.56
N THR A 108 -10.23 -8.69 -8.46
CA THR A 108 -9.65 -7.37 -8.23
C THR A 108 -10.34 -6.66 -7.06
N MET A 109 -11.68 -6.68 -7.02
CA MET A 109 -12.43 -6.05 -5.94
C MET A 109 -12.21 -6.75 -4.59
N ALA A 110 -12.22 -8.08 -4.56
CA ALA A 110 -12.00 -8.86 -3.34
C ALA A 110 -10.61 -8.63 -2.74
N THR A 111 -9.58 -8.60 -3.59
CA THR A 111 -8.20 -8.40 -3.12
C THR A 111 -7.93 -6.94 -2.77
N ASN A 112 -8.21 -6.00 -3.67
CA ASN A 112 -7.79 -4.62 -3.52
C ASN A 112 -8.63 -3.89 -2.47
N ILE A 113 -9.91 -3.65 -2.74
CA ILE A 113 -10.76 -2.90 -1.80
C ILE A 113 -11.28 -3.79 -0.66
N GLY A 114 -11.63 -5.06 -0.94
CA GLY A 114 -12.03 -6.03 0.08
C GLY A 114 -10.93 -6.24 1.11
N GLY A 115 -9.68 -6.44 0.64
CA GLY A 115 -8.52 -6.58 1.52
C GLY A 115 -8.26 -5.36 2.40
N VAL A 116 -8.37 -4.15 1.84
CA VAL A 116 -8.27 -2.90 2.62
C VAL A 116 -9.38 -2.82 3.66
N PHE A 117 -10.64 -3.10 3.28
CA PHE A 117 -11.76 -3.12 4.21
C PHE A 117 -11.54 -4.13 5.35
N HIS A 118 -11.13 -5.35 5.03
CA HIS A 118 -10.84 -6.39 6.02
C HIS A 118 -9.74 -5.97 7.00
N GLY A 119 -8.64 -5.41 6.48
CA GLY A 119 -7.54 -4.89 7.28
C GLY A 119 -7.99 -3.79 8.23
N CYS A 120 -8.68 -2.77 7.71
CA CYS A 120 -9.20 -1.66 8.49
C CYS A 120 -10.16 -2.15 9.59
N ARG A 121 -11.14 -3.00 9.24
CA ARG A 121 -12.13 -3.50 10.20
C ARG A 121 -11.51 -4.33 11.33
N ALA A 122 -10.55 -5.21 11.00
CA ALA A 122 -9.91 -6.05 12.01
C ALA A 122 -8.94 -5.25 12.90
N ALA A 123 -8.21 -4.30 12.33
CA ALA A 123 -7.18 -3.53 13.03
C ALA A 123 -7.74 -2.36 13.87
N MET A 124 -8.88 -1.78 13.48
CA MET A 124 -9.39 -0.53 14.03
C MET A 124 -9.49 -0.51 15.57
N PRO A 125 -10.03 -1.53 16.27
CA PRO A 125 -10.08 -1.49 17.74
C PRO A 125 -8.70 -1.34 18.38
N HIS A 126 -7.67 -1.95 17.79
CA HIS A 126 -6.30 -1.89 18.30
C HIS A 126 -5.62 -0.56 17.94
N LEU A 127 -5.93 -0.01 16.76
CA LEU A 127 -5.44 1.31 16.34
C LEU A 127 -6.07 2.45 17.16
N ILE A 128 -7.33 2.33 17.55
CA ILE A 128 -7.97 3.26 18.49
C ILE A 128 -7.27 3.22 19.85
N ALA A 129 -7.02 2.03 20.38
CA ALA A 129 -6.34 1.85 21.66
C ALA A 129 -4.91 2.45 21.69
N SER A 130 -4.21 2.41 20.55
CA SER A 130 -2.85 2.94 20.42
C SER A 130 -2.78 4.36 19.86
N ARG A 131 -3.91 4.97 19.46
CA ARG A 131 -3.98 6.20 18.66
C ARG A 131 -3.08 6.11 17.42
N GLY A 132 -3.18 4.99 16.73
CA GLY A 132 -2.31 4.63 15.62
C GLY A 132 -2.72 5.23 14.30
N CYS A 133 -2.26 4.61 13.21
CA CYS A 133 -2.62 5.08 11.87
C CYS A 133 -2.76 3.95 10.85
N ILE A 134 -3.43 4.28 9.75
CA ILE A 134 -3.56 3.45 8.55
C ILE A 134 -2.94 4.20 7.39
N VAL A 135 -2.13 3.51 6.59
CA VAL A 135 -1.71 3.97 5.26
C VAL A 135 -2.21 2.95 4.24
N ASN A 136 -2.95 3.41 3.24
CA ASN A 136 -3.47 2.58 2.18
C ASN A 136 -2.68 2.80 0.88
N THR A 137 -2.47 1.76 0.08
CA THR A 137 -1.90 1.89 -1.26
C THR A 137 -3.02 2.13 -2.27
N GLY A 138 -3.25 3.41 -2.57
CA GLY A 138 -4.02 3.85 -3.72
C GLY A 138 -3.27 3.63 -5.03
N SER A 139 -3.43 4.55 -5.96
CA SER A 139 -2.68 4.69 -7.23
C SER A 139 -3.05 6.02 -7.86
N VAL A 140 -2.23 6.53 -8.77
CA VAL A 140 -2.66 7.59 -9.70
C VAL A 140 -3.89 7.15 -10.51
N SER A 141 -4.04 5.85 -10.77
CA SER A 141 -5.22 5.23 -11.40
C SER A 141 -6.50 5.35 -10.56
N GLY A 142 -6.40 5.66 -9.28
CA GLY A 142 -7.54 5.95 -8.40
C GLY A 142 -7.84 7.45 -8.27
N LEU A 143 -6.95 8.31 -8.74
CA LEU A 143 -7.11 9.77 -8.79
C LEU A 143 -7.57 10.23 -10.17
N GLY A 144 -7.16 9.50 -11.21
CA GLY A 144 -7.58 9.63 -12.60
C GLY A 144 -7.92 8.27 -13.18
N GLY A 145 -7.84 8.12 -14.50
CA GLY A 145 -8.08 6.84 -15.18
C GLY A 145 -6.92 6.42 -16.07
N ASP A 146 -6.67 5.12 -16.14
CA ASP A 146 -5.74 4.50 -17.10
C ASP A 146 -6.49 3.65 -18.13
N TRP A 147 -5.97 3.65 -19.35
CA TRP A 147 -6.51 2.84 -20.44
C TRP A 147 -6.32 1.33 -20.16
N GLY A 148 -7.36 0.53 -20.43
CA GLY A 148 -7.29 -0.93 -20.27
C GLY A 148 -7.16 -1.40 -18.82
N MET A 149 -7.47 -0.55 -17.83
CA MET A 149 -7.31 -0.84 -16.40
C MET A 149 -8.59 -0.60 -15.60
N GLY A 150 -9.77 -0.73 -16.24
CA GLY A 150 -11.05 -0.34 -15.64
C GLY A 150 -11.31 -0.94 -14.24
N PHE A 151 -11.03 -2.23 -14.04
CA PHE A 151 -11.23 -2.90 -12.76
C PHE A 151 -10.27 -2.38 -11.68
N TYR A 152 -9.03 -2.17 -12.07
CA TYR A 152 -8.00 -1.61 -11.18
C TYR A 152 -8.34 -0.16 -10.81
N ASN A 153 -8.68 0.69 -11.80
CA ASN A 153 -9.10 2.08 -11.58
C ASN A 153 -10.26 2.15 -10.58
N ALA A 154 -11.30 1.35 -10.78
CA ALA A 154 -12.45 1.30 -9.88
C ALA A 154 -12.05 0.91 -8.45
N SER A 155 -11.20 -0.13 -8.29
CA SER A 155 -10.74 -0.57 -6.98
C SER A 155 -9.88 0.49 -6.28
N LYS A 156 -8.98 1.17 -7.02
CA LYS A 156 -8.09 2.20 -6.46
C LYS A 156 -8.83 3.50 -6.16
N GLY A 157 -9.82 3.88 -6.99
CA GLY A 157 -10.73 4.99 -6.69
C GLY A 157 -11.55 4.74 -5.42
N ALA A 158 -12.05 3.52 -5.24
CA ALA A 158 -12.74 3.12 -4.02
C ALA A 158 -11.84 3.24 -2.78
N ILE A 159 -10.56 2.81 -2.85
CA ILE A 159 -9.59 2.95 -1.75
C ILE A 159 -9.36 4.42 -1.40
N VAL A 160 -9.18 5.28 -2.41
CA VAL A 160 -8.98 6.73 -2.21
C VAL A 160 -10.15 7.35 -1.46
N ASN A 161 -11.39 7.07 -1.87
CA ASN A 161 -12.56 7.65 -1.21
C ASN A 161 -12.82 7.01 0.17
N PHE A 162 -12.60 5.69 0.32
CA PHE A 162 -12.73 4.99 1.59
C PHE A 162 -11.71 5.50 2.63
N THR A 163 -10.50 5.87 2.20
CA THR A 163 -9.49 6.52 3.06
C THR A 163 -10.03 7.80 3.70
N LYS A 164 -10.72 8.64 2.91
CA LYS A 164 -11.31 9.89 3.40
C LYS A 164 -12.44 9.62 4.40
N ALA A 165 -13.32 8.66 4.11
CA ALA A 165 -14.41 8.29 4.99
C ALA A 165 -13.88 7.81 6.35
N LEU A 166 -12.89 6.90 6.36
CA LEU A 166 -12.29 6.41 7.59
C LEU A 166 -11.58 7.51 8.40
N ALA A 167 -10.94 8.48 7.73
CA ALA A 167 -10.31 9.61 8.40
C ALA A 167 -11.33 10.49 9.13
N LEU A 168 -12.51 10.69 8.53
CA LEU A 168 -13.62 11.44 9.15
C LEU A 168 -14.22 10.66 10.34
N ASP A 169 -14.48 9.37 10.14
CA ASP A 169 -15.15 8.55 11.16
C ASP A 169 -14.30 8.37 12.43
N HIS A 170 -12.97 8.21 12.27
CA HIS A 170 -12.05 7.81 13.33
C HIS A 170 -11.05 8.91 13.77
N GLY A 171 -11.15 10.12 13.22
CA GLY A 171 -10.31 11.23 13.65
C GLY A 171 -10.49 11.58 15.12
N LYS A 172 -11.74 11.55 15.63
CA LYS A 172 -12.06 11.76 17.06
C LYS A 172 -11.46 10.69 17.98
N ASP A 173 -11.21 9.49 17.44
CA ASP A 173 -10.58 8.37 18.17
C ASP A 173 -9.05 8.48 18.16
N GLY A 174 -8.50 9.51 17.50
CA GLY A 174 -7.07 9.75 17.37
C GLY A 174 -6.39 8.88 16.31
N VAL A 175 -7.17 8.24 15.41
CA VAL A 175 -6.63 7.41 14.31
C VAL A 175 -6.51 8.25 13.03
N ARG A 176 -5.31 8.33 12.47
CA ARG A 176 -5.06 8.97 11.17
C ARG A 176 -5.16 7.93 10.05
N VAL A 177 -5.81 8.29 8.94
CA VAL A 177 -5.95 7.40 7.79
C VAL A 177 -5.57 8.15 6.52
N ASN A 178 -4.55 7.66 5.81
CA ASN A 178 -4.03 8.29 4.60
C ASN A 178 -3.81 7.24 3.50
N ALA A 179 -3.62 7.69 2.27
CA ALA A 179 -3.21 6.85 1.15
C ALA A 179 -2.00 7.44 0.44
N VAL A 180 -1.09 6.57 -0.02
CA VAL A 180 -0.11 6.88 -1.05
C VAL A 180 -0.67 6.47 -2.40
N CYS A 181 -0.45 7.29 -3.43
CA CYS A 181 -0.91 7.05 -4.79
C CYS A 181 0.29 7.02 -5.76
N PRO A 182 0.99 5.87 -5.86
CA PRO A 182 2.12 5.73 -6.77
C PRO A 182 1.71 5.77 -8.24
N SER A 183 2.61 6.24 -9.10
CA SER A 183 2.63 5.95 -10.53
C SER A 183 3.52 4.73 -10.83
N LEU A 184 4.12 4.67 -12.04
CA LEU A 184 5.05 3.62 -12.39
C LEU A 184 6.13 3.45 -11.32
N THR A 185 6.14 2.30 -10.66
CA THR A 185 7.12 1.91 -9.65
C THR A 185 7.72 0.57 -10.06
N PHE A 186 9.04 0.45 -10.03
CA PHE A 186 9.75 -0.75 -10.46
C PHE A 186 9.63 -1.89 -9.45
N THR A 187 8.61 -2.72 -9.66
CA THR A 187 8.24 -3.87 -8.83
C THR A 187 8.07 -5.11 -9.70
N PRO A 188 7.95 -6.32 -9.13
CA PRO A 188 7.59 -7.50 -9.91
C PRO A 188 6.29 -7.35 -10.72
N MET A 189 5.34 -6.53 -10.27
CA MET A 189 4.09 -6.26 -10.99
C MET A 189 4.32 -5.50 -12.32
N THR A 190 5.40 -4.75 -12.43
CA THR A 190 5.75 -3.91 -13.58
C THR A 190 7.02 -4.38 -14.30
N GLU A 191 7.52 -5.58 -13.97
CA GLU A 191 8.82 -6.08 -14.50
C GLU A 191 8.80 -6.21 -16.01
N ASP A 192 7.71 -6.72 -16.57
CA ASP A 192 7.55 -6.88 -18.03
C ASP A 192 7.59 -5.54 -18.78
N MET A 193 7.18 -4.44 -18.10
CA MET A 193 7.21 -3.10 -18.69
C MET A 193 8.64 -2.59 -18.89
N LYS A 194 9.59 -2.96 -18.01
CA LYS A 194 10.99 -2.48 -18.07
C LYS A 194 11.68 -2.83 -19.39
N SER A 195 11.38 -4.00 -19.95
CA SER A 195 11.95 -4.46 -21.22
C SER A 195 11.37 -3.73 -22.45
N ASN A 196 10.18 -3.13 -22.31
CA ASN A 196 9.50 -2.42 -23.40
C ASN A 196 9.98 -0.97 -23.51
N ARG A 197 11.06 -0.77 -24.31
CA ARG A 197 11.68 0.55 -24.52
C ARG A 197 10.71 1.63 -25.01
N LYS A 198 9.75 1.26 -25.88
CA LYS A 198 8.75 2.21 -26.44
C LYS A 198 7.77 2.66 -25.35
N LEU A 199 7.30 1.73 -24.52
CA LEU A 199 6.43 2.04 -23.39
C LEU A 199 7.16 2.90 -22.35
N MET A 200 8.41 2.54 -22.03
CA MET A 200 9.24 3.30 -21.09
C MET A 200 9.52 4.73 -21.57
N ALA A 201 9.67 4.96 -22.88
CA ALA A 201 9.81 6.29 -23.44
C ALA A 201 8.55 7.14 -23.20
N LYS A 202 7.34 6.56 -23.39
CA LYS A 202 6.07 7.23 -23.10
C LYS A 202 5.91 7.58 -21.61
N PHE A 203 6.33 6.70 -20.71
CA PHE A 203 6.33 7.01 -19.28
C PHE A 203 7.28 8.15 -18.95
N ARG A 204 8.50 8.16 -19.52
CA ARG A 204 9.47 9.25 -19.31
C ARG A 204 8.96 10.61 -19.80
N GLU A 205 8.24 10.63 -20.91
CA GLU A 205 7.61 11.83 -21.43
C GLU A 205 6.51 12.37 -20.49
N ARG A 206 5.72 11.46 -19.91
CA ARG A 206 4.58 11.80 -19.06
C ARG A 206 4.94 12.09 -17.61
N ILE A 207 6.03 11.53 -17.10
CA ILE A 207 6.51 11.73 -15.73
C ILE A 207 7.58 12.84 -15.73
N PRO A 208 7.33 14.03 -15.17
CA PRO A 208 8.29 15.13 -15.19
C PRO A 208 9.69 14.81 -14.66
N LEU A 209 9.80 13.91 -13.66
CA LEU A 209 11.10 13.42 -13.17
C LEU A 209 11.80 12.44 -14.14
N GLY A 210 11.22 12.12 -15.30
CA GLY A 210 11.82 11.36 -16.39
C GLY A 210 12.05 9.87 -16.12
N ARG A 211 11.50 9.31 -15.04
CA ARG A 211 11.68 7.90 -14.66
C ARG A 211 10.53 7.35 -13.84
N GLY A 212 10.43 6.04 -13.73
CA GLY A 212 9.64 5.40 -12.67
C GLY A 212 10.30 5.52 -11.29
N ALA A 213 9.54 5.29 -10.26
CA ALA A 213 10.01 5.28 -8.87
C ALA A 213 10.63 3.92 -8.50
N GLU A 214 11.60 3.95 -7.60
CA GLU A 214 12.03 2.77 -6.86
C GLU A 214 11.08 2.50 -5.68
N PRO A 215 10.84 1.24 -5.30
CA PRO A 215 9.99 0.91 -4.16
C PRO A 215 10.35 1.62 -2.86
N SER A 216 11.63 1.91 -2.65
CA SER A 216 12.16 2.63 -1.48
C SER A 216 11.68 4.08 -1.42
N GLU A 217 11.41 4.73 -2.56
CA GLU A 217 10.89 6.10 -2.61
C GLU A 217 9.43 6.15 -2.13
N ILE A 218 8.63 5.13 -2.49
CA ILE A 218 7.27 4.99 -1.97
C ILE A 218 7.30 4.66 -0.47
N ALA A 219 8.17 3.73 -0.06
CA ALA A 219 8.34 3.35 1.34
C ALA A 219 8.73 4.53 2.24
N ALA A 220 9.52 5.48 1.75
CA ALA A 220 9.88 6.69 2.47
C ALA A 220 8.66 7.56 2.79
N VAL A 221 7.74 7.70 1.83
CA VAL A 221 6.50 8.47 2.00
C VAL A 221 5.52 7.73 2.91
N VAL A 222 5.40 6.41 2.80
CA VAL A 222 4.61 5.58 3.73
C VAL A 222 5.12 5.76 5.16
N ALA A 223 6.43 5.68 5.39
CA ALA A 223 7.03 5.89 6.70
C ALA A 223 6.79 7.32 7.23
N PHE A 224 6.84 8.35 6.38
CA PHE A 224 6.46 9.72 6.76
C PHE A 224 5.00 9.78 7.22
N LEU A 225 4.05 9.30 6.41
CA LEU A 225 2.62 9.33 6.75
C LEU A 225 2.29 8.51 8.01
N ALA A 226 3.08 7.48 8.31
CA ALA A 226 2.91 6.66 9.50
C ALA A 226 3.55 7.27 10.75
N SER A 227 4.47 8.22 10.63
CA SER A 227 5.22 8.82 11.73
C SER A 227 4.49 9.99 12.40
N ASP A 228 5.03 10.45 13.52
CA ASP A 228 4.55 11.64 14.23
C ASP A 228 4.81 12.94 13.45
N ASP A 229 5.74 12.94 12.47
CA ASP A 229 5.96 14.06 11.54
C ASP A 229 4.68 14.36 10.71
N ALA A 230 3.79 13.38 10.55
CA ALA A 230 2.49 13.51 9.87
C ALA A 230 1.32 13.61 10.86
N SER A 231 1.53 14.06 12.10
CA SER A 231 0.53 14.07 13.18
C SER A 231 -0.75 14.87 12.84
N PHE A 232 -0.67 15.83 11.95
CA PHE A 232 -1.82 16.63 11.48
C PHE A 232 -2.23 16.32 10.04
N VAL A 233 -1.77 15.18 9.47
CA VAL A 233 -2.11 14.70 8.13
C VAL A 233 -3.07 13.53 8.23
N SER A 234 -4.33 13.72 7.84
CA SER A 234 -5.36 12.67 7.80
C SER A 234 -6.32 12.92 6.62
N GLY A 235 -6.74 11.84 5.95
CA GLY A 235 -7.66 11.89 4.81
C GLY A 235 -6.97 12.21 3.47
N VAL A 236 -5.64 12.35 3.42
CA VAL A 236 -4.95 12.64 2.16
C VAL A 236 -4.80 11.39 1.29
N ALA A 237 -4.98 11.57 -0.02
CA ALA A 237 -4.53 10.65 -1.06
C ALA A 237 -3.36 11.31 -1.78
N LEU A 238 -2.14 10.99 -1.33
CA LEU A 238 -0.92 11.69 -1.73
C LEU A 238 -0.30 11.05 -2.98
N PRO A 239 -0.25 11.75 -4.14
CA PRO A 239 0.49 11.29 -5.30
C PRO A 239 1.99 11.14 -4.97
N VAL A 240 2.56 9.99 -5.33
CA VAL A 240 4.01 9.72 -5.26
C VAL A 240 4.40 9.25 -6.66
N ASP A 241 4.44 10.18 -7.59
CA ASP A 241 4.26 9.92 -9.01
C ASP A 241 5.25 10.64 -9.93
N GLY A 242 6.24 11.32 -9.36
CA GLY A 242 7.23 12.08 -10.12
C GLY A 242 6.65 13.28 -10.88
N GLY A 243 5.47 13.75 -10.46
CA GLY A 243 4.79 14.92 -11.04
C GLY A 243 3.78 14.54 -12.15
N LEU A 244 3.50 13.26 -12.38
CA LEU A 244 2.55 12.81 -13.41
C LEU A 244 1.19 13.52 -13.30
N MET A 245 0.63 13.57 -12.09
CA MET A 245 -0.69 14.16 -11.81
C MET A 245 -0.69 15.69 -11.72
N ALA A 246 0.48 16.34 -11.78
CA ALA A 246 0.57 17.79 -11.85
C ALA A 246 0.16 18.36 -13.23
N SER A 247 0.17 17.48 -14.26
CA SER A 247 -0.24 17.83 -15.63
C SER A 247 -1.76 17.88 -15.76
N ASN A 248 -2.27 18.89 -16.47
CA ASN A 248 -3.66 18.97 -16.93
C ASN A 248 -3.94 18.12 -18.19
N GLY A 249 -2.95 17.37 -18.67
CA GLY A 249 -3.05 16.50 -19.86
C GLY A 249 -2.68 17.18 -21.19
N GLN A 250 -2.38 18.49 -21.21
CA GLN A 250 -1.90 19.14 -22.41
C GLN A 250 -0.48 18.68 -22.78
N PRO A 251 -0.14 18.64 -24.09
CA PRO A 251 1.20 18.31 -24.53
C PRO A 251 2.21 19.37 -24.09
N ASN A 252 3.46 18.97 -23.95
CA ASN A 252 4.57 19.92 -23.80
C ASN A 252 4.68 20.75 -25.10
N MET A 253 4.61 22.06 -24.97
CA MET A 253 4.69 23.00 -26.09
C MET A 253 6.07 23.68 -26.22
N ALA A 254 7.03 23.31 -25.36
CA ALA A 254 8.39 23.81 -25.36
C ALA A 254 9.34 22.89 -26.12
#